data_04cc97e0245e3a1aca555d077fb712f4
#
_entry.id   04cc97e0245e3a1aca555d077fb712f4
#
_cell.length_a   1.000
_cell.length_b   1.000
_cell.length_c   1.000
_cell.angle_alpha   90.00
_cell.angle_beta   90.00
_cell.angle_gamma   90.00
#
_symmetry.space_group_name_H-M   'P 1'
#
loop_
_entity.id
_entity.type
_entity.pdbx_description
1 polymer ?
#
loop_
_entity_poly.entity_id
_entity_poly.type
_entity_poly.pdbx_seq_one_letter_code
_entity_poly.pdbx_strand_id
1 'polypeptide(L)'
;MRIFFITTDHLELRIWFRDDEDFRVGMNYLAVTAAVTGLKVIAFILMSNHVHILLACPNRVEALSFINHFKQLYGTYYCNRYGERRFFRRNGVDIQEIDPENEGLERVIAYIVMNSVAARICASANSYRWGSGSCYFNDYKETGRSLSSYSGRSRIALLKSKAMLPGNWTVGAGGYVLPESYVSVKGVETLFKSPLRYNFFLNNSSKAKRVKDLSGPAFRDQVISDGFKDLCITLFNKQDAFSLSVEEKAEAVRQLRWRFGADSHQISRVTSFPYSEINEMLSRLP
;
A
#
# COMPACT_ATOMS: atom_id res chain seq x y z
N MET A 1 8.57 3.07 -25.16
CA MET A 1 7.71 2.87 -24.01
C MET A 1 8.27 3.76 -22.91
N ARG A 2 7.42 4.55 -22.24
CA ARG A 2 7.83 5.51 -21.19
C ARG A 2 7.54 4.91 -19.83
N ILE A 3 8.15 5.43 -18.79
CA ILE A 3 7.98 4.90 -17.43
C ILE A 3 7.36 5.98 -16.57
N PHE A 4 6.30 5.61 -15.86
CA PHE A 4 5.56 6.53 -14.99
C PHE A 4 5.47 5.99 -13.57
N PHE A 5 5.87 6.82 -12.63
CA PHE A 5 5.63 6.62 -11.21
C PHE A 5 4.30 7.26 -10.82
N ILE A 6 3.44 6.48 -10.22
CA ILE A 6 2.11 6.87 -9.75
C ILE A 6 2.10 6.77 -8.24
N THR A 7 1.65 7.82 -7.57
CA THR A 7 1.47 7.82 -6.12
C THR A 7 0.16 8.49 -5.72
N THR A 8 -0.42 8.00 -4.64
CA THR A 8 -1.55 8.64 -3.95
C THR A 8 -1.16 9.10 -2.55
N ASP A 9 0.14 9.01 -2.20
CA ASP A 9 0.66 9.43 -0.90
C ASP A 9 0.42 10.93 -0.65
N HIS A 10 0.00 11.26 0.56
CA HIS A 10 -0.40 12.61 0.99
C HIS A 10 -1.64 13.22 0.28
N LEU A 11 -2.20 12.55 -0.73
CA LEU A 11 -3.36 13.03 -1.48
C LEU A 11 -4.67 12.46 -0.96
N GLU A 12 -4.60 11.33 -0.26
CA GLU A 12 -5.73 10.70 0.43
C GLU A 12 -5.38 10.51 1.90
N LEU A 13 -6.26 10.97 2.79
CA LEU A 13 -6.03 10.91 4.24
C LEU A 13 -6.68 9.69 4.89
N ARG A 14 -7.55 8.99 4.17
CA ARG A 14 -8.30 7.86 4.72
C ARG A 14 -7.51 6.57 4.65
N ILE A 15 -7.81 5.64 5.56
CA ILE A 15 -7.32 4.27 5.47
C ILE A 15 -8.07 3.55 4.36
N TRP A 16 -7.34 3.06 3.36
CA TRP A 16 -7.90 2.28 2.25
C TRP A 16 -8.01 0.81 2.64
N PHE A 17 -6.95 0.26 3.19
CA PHE A 17 -6.82 -1.15 3.52
C PHE A 17 -6.87 -1.30 5.03
N ARG A 18 -8.06 -1.61 5.55
CA ARG A 18 -8.34 -1.70 7.00
C ARG A 18 -7.91 -3.03 7.58
N ASP A 19 -7.91 -4.09 6.76
CA ASP A 19 -7.54 -5.44 7.16
C ASP A 19 -6.93 -6.23 5.98
N ASP A 20 -6.54 -7.48 6.24
CA ASP A 20 -5.93 -8.36 5.25
C ASP A 20 -6.87 -8.69 4.07
N GLU A 21 -8.20 -8.69 4.28
CA GLU A 21 -9.17 -8.87 3.19
C GLU A 21 -9.14 -7.68 2.22
N ASP A 22 -9.05 -6.46 2.72
CA ASP A 22 -8.93 -5.27 1.90
C ASP A 22 -7.65 -5.28 1.06
N PHE A 23 -6.54 -5.65 1.66
CA PHE A 23 -5.29 -5.81 0.94
C PHE A 23 -5.37 -6.92 -0.11
N ARG A 24 -5.95 -8.06 0.22
CA ARG A 24 -6.15 -9.18 -0.70
C ARG A 24 -6.98 -8.74 -1.93
N VAL A 25 -8.05 -8.01 -1.71
CA VAL A 25 -8.88 -7.46 -2.79
C VAL A 25 -8.09 -6.42 -3.59
N GLY A 26 -7.33 -5.56 -2.93
CA GLY A 26 -6.44 -4.60 -3.59
C GLY A 26 -5.42 -5.27 -4.51
N MET A 27 -4.75 -6.34 -4.04
CA MET A 27 -3.83 -7.15 -4.85
C MET A 27 -4.51 -7.74 -6.09
N ASN A 28 -5.71 -8.32 -5.91
CA ASN A 28 -6.49 -8.88 -7.01
C ASN A 28 -6.93 -7.80 -8.01
N TYR A 29 -7.35 -6.63 -7.54
CA TYR A 29 -7.76 -5.53 -8.43
C TYR A 29 -6.58 -4.90 -9.17
N LEU A 30 -5.37 -4.91 -8.58
CA LEU A 30 -4.17 -4.51 -9.31
C LEU A 30 -3.86 -5.49 -10.46
N ALA A 31 -3.95 -6.80 -10.19
CA ALA A 31 -3.82 -7.84 -11.21
C ALA A 31 -4.90 -7.71 -12.31
N VAL A 32 -6.17 -7.52 -11.92
CA VAL A 32 -7.27 -7.27 -12.86
C VAL A 32 -6.99 -6.04 -13.72
N THR A 33 -6.54 -4.95 -13.12
CA THR A 33 -6.22 -3.72 -13.84
C THR A 33 -5.07 -3.93 -14.82
N ALA A 34 -4.01 -4.61 -14.42
CA ALA A 34 -2.89 -4.96 -15.29
C ALA A 34 -3.34 -5.82 -16.49
N ALA A 35 -4.20 -6.82 -16.25
CA ALA A 35 -4.72 -7.68 -17.31
C ALA A 35 -5.62 -6.92 -18.30
N VAL A 36 -6.54 -6.09 -17.79
CA VAL A 36 -7.52 -5.38 -18.63
C VAL A 36 -6.85 -4.27 -19.46
N THR A 37 -5.88 -3.56 -18.87
CA THR A 37 -5.16 -2.48 -19.59
C THR A 37 -4.03 -3.02 -20.48
N GLY A 38 -3.54 -4.21 -20.23
CA GLY A 38 -2.37 -4.78 -20.91
C GLY A 38 -1.07 -4.05 -20.56
N LEU A 39 -1.08 -3.16 -19.56
CA LEU A 39 0.08 -2.38 -19.18
C LEU A 39 1.01 -3.19 -18.26
N LYS A 40 2.30 -2.92 -18.38
CA LYS A 40 3.33 -3.66 -17.66
C LYS A 40 3.66 -2.98 -16.33
N VAL A 41 3.32 -3.64 -15.24
CA VAL A 41 3.71 -3.22 -13.90
C VAL A 41 5.19 -3.55 -13.69
N ILE A 42 5.98 -2.56 -13.26
CA ILE A 42 7.39 -2.74 -12.95
C ILE A 42 7.57 -2.97 -11.46
N ALA A 43 7.01 -2.11 -10.62
CA ALA A 43 7.03 -2.24 -9.17
C ALA A 43 5.76 -1.65 -8.57
N PHE A 44 5.36 -2.11 -7.40
CA PHE A 44 4.25 -1.52 -6.65
C PHE A 44 4.34 -1.83 -5.15
N ILE A 45 3.61 -1.06 -4.35
CA ILE A 45 3.32 -1.35 -2.96
C ILE A 45 1.95 -0.78 -2.58
N LEU A 46 1.17 -1.56 -1.85
CA LEU A 46 -0.08 -1.13 -1.22
C LEU A 46 0.22 -0.82 0.26
N MET A 47 0.08 0.43 0.64
CA MET A 47 0.18 0.88 2.03
C MET A 47 -1.22 1.10 2.60
N SER A 48 -1.38 1.17 3.90
CA SER A 48 -2.70 1.26 4.54
C SER A 48 -3.59 2.39 3.99
N ASN A 49 -3.02 3.50 3.57
CA ASN A 49 -3.77 4.68 3.11
C ASN A 49 -3.36 5.20 1.72
N HIS A 50 -2.42 4.56 1.05
CA HIS A 50 -1.95 4.97 -0.28
C HIS A 50 -1.34 3.81 -1.06
N VAL A 51 -1.10 4.06 -2.33
CA VAL A 51 -0.42 3.12 -3.22
C VAL A 51 0.69 3.83 -3.98
N HIS A 52 1.77 3.09 -4.25
CA HIS A 52 2.79 3.47 -5.21
C HIS A 52 2.86 2.41 -6.30
N ILE A 53 2.86 2.84 -7.55
CA ILE A 53 2.90 1.96 -8.72
C ILE A 53 3.87 2.54 -9.74
N LEU A 54 4.73 1.71 -10.30
CA LEU A 54 5.63 2.03 -11.40
C LEU A 54 5.20 1.25 -12.62
N LEU A 55 4.85 1.95 -13.70
CA LEU A 55 4.33 1.38 -14.94
C LEU A 55 5.21 1.70 -16.13
N ALA A 56 5.33 0.74 -17.05
CA ALA A 56 5.75 1.01 -18.41
C ALA A 56 4.50 1.11 -19.32
N CYS A 57 4.27 2.29 -19.87
CA CYS A 57 3.12 2.57 -20.73
C CYS A 57 3.45 3.62 -21.80
N PRO A 58 2.62 3.80 -22.84
CA PRO A 58 2.90 4.73 -23.93
C PRO A 58 2.98 6.20 -23.52
N ASN A 59 2.10 6.61 -22.60
CA ASN A 59 1.96 8.02 -22.23
C ASN A 59 1.28 8.18 -20.84
N ARG A 60 1.23 9.43 -20.35
CA ARG A 60 0.63 9.79 -19.07
C ARG A 60 -0.88 9.50 -18.99
N VAL A 61 -1.59 9.57 -20.11
CA VAL A 61 -3.04 9.32 -20.15
C VAL A 61 -3.34 7.86 -19.82
N GLU A 62 -2.55 6.95 -20.37
CA GLU A 62 -2.66 5.51 -20.06
C GLU A 62 -2.32 5.22 -18.58
N ALA A 63 -1.29 5.90 -18.04
CA ALA A 63 -0.96 5.78 -16.63
C ALA A 63 -2.11 6.27 -15.73
N LEU A 64 -2.75 7.38 -16.10
CA LEU A 64 -3.92 7.91 -15.39
C LEU A 64 -5.13 6.97 -15.53
N SER A 65 -5.35 6.40 -16.71
CA SER A 65 -6.42 5.42 -16.95
C SER A 65 -6.24 4.18 -16.07
N PHE A 66 -5.02 3.68 -15.95
CA PHE A 66 -4.67 2.54 -15.10
C PHE A 66 -5.08 2.78 -13.64
N ILE A 67 -4.59 3.86 -13.04
CA ILE A 67 -4.88 4.12 -11.63
C ILE A 67 -6.35 4.44 -11.38
N ASN A 68 -7.03 5.11 -12.30
CA ASN A 68 -8.45 5.37 -12.21
C ASN A 68 -9.27 4.08 -12.27
N HIS A 69 -8.90 3.11 -13.13
CA HIS A 69 -9.55 1.81 -13.17
C HIS A 69 -9.38 1.05 -11.85
N PHE A 70 -8.15 1.02 -11.31
CA PHE A 70 -7.90 0.45 -9.98
C PHE A 70 -8.75 1.13 -8.89
N LYS A 71 -8.74 2.47 -8.83
CA LYS A 71 -9.53 3.24 -7.86
C LYS A 71 -11.03 3.00 -8.00
N GLN A 72 -11.54 2.84 -9.22
CA GLN A 72 -12.96 2.56 -9.47
C GLN A 72 -13.35 1.18 -8.91
N LEU A 73 -12.58 0.14 -9.22
CA LEU A 73 -12.83 -1.20 -8.70
C LEU A 73 -12.79 -1.23 -7.17
N TYR A 74 -11.70 -0.70 -6.61
CA TYR A 74 -11.48 -0.71 -5.17
C TYR A 74 -12.48 0.18 -4.43
N GLY A 75 -12.78 1.35 -4.95
CA GLY A 75 -13.78 2.26 -4.37
C GLY A 75 -15.19 1.65 -4.34
N THR A 76 -15.57 0.93 -5.39
CA THR A 76 -16.85 0.21 -5.41
C THR A 76 -16.89 -0.89 -4.33
N TYR A 77 -15.83 -1.69 -4.22
CA TYR A 77 -15.71 -2.69 -3.18
C TYR A 77 -15.79 -2.08 -1.78
N TYR A 78 -15.00 -1.02 -1.55
CA TYR A 78 -14.93 -0.34 -0.25
C TYR A 78 -16.29 0.24 0.17
N CYS A 79 -16.96 0.94 -0.75
CA CYS A 79 -18.30 1.50 -0.49
C CYS A 79 -19.32 0.41 -0.16
N ASN A 80 -19.27 -0.72 -0.88
CA ASN A 80 -20.17 -1.85 -0.62
C ASN A 80 -19.88 -2.54 0.71
N ARG A 81 -18.61 -2.62 1.10
CA ARG A 81 -18.20 -3.28 2.34
C ARG A 81 -18.50 -2.44 3.58
N TYR A 82 -18.26 -1.14 3.50
CA TYR A 82 -18.30 -0.23 4.66
C TYR A 82 -19.48 0.73 4.67
N GLY A 83 -20.36 0.67 3.66
CA GLY A 83 -21.54 1.54 3.56
C GLY A 83 -21.21 3.01 3.28
N GLU A 84 -20.00 3.32 2.87
CA GLU A 84 -19.54 4.68 2.61
C GLU A 84 -19.91 5.14 1.20
N ARG A 85 -20.20 6.44 1.03
CA ARG A 85 -20.42 7.05 -0.27
C ARG A 85 -19.20 7.88 -0.66
N ARG A 86 -18.72 7.75 -1.92
CA ARG A 86 -17.61 8.54 -2.49
C ARG A 86 -16.30 8.43 -1.67
N PHE A 87 -15.67 7.28 -1.73
CA PHE A 87 -14.44 7.03 -0.99
C PHE A 87 -13.24 7.84 -1.50
N PHE A 88 -13.01 7.84 -2.82
CA PHE A 88 -11.83 8.49 -3.41
C PHE A 88 -12.08 9.92 -3.89
N ARG A 89 -11.06 10.78 -3.73
CA ARG A 89 -11.03 12.10 -4.35
C ARG A 89 -10.74 12.00 -5.84
N ARG A 90 -11.33 12.90 -6.63
CA ARG A 90 -11.20 12.90 -8.09
C ARG A 90 -9.74 13.12 -8.55
N ASN A 91 -8.98 13.96 -7.85
CA ASN A 91 -7.60 14.34 -8.18
C ASN A 91 -6.56 13.81 -7.19
N GLY A 92 -6.87 12.76 -6.43
CA GLY A 92 -5.96 12.17 -5.43
C GLY A 92 -4.90 11.26 -6.06
N VAL A 93 -4.19 11.71 -7.08
CA VAL A 93 -3.12 10.97 -7.77
C VAL A 93 -2.06 11.94 -8.28
N ASP A 94 -0.80 11.68 -8.00
CA ASP A 94 0.34 12.28 -8.67
C ASP A 94 0.99 11.28 -9.63
N ILE A 95 1.37 11.75 -10.82
CA ILE A 95 1.98 10.93 -11.87
C ILE A 95 3.20 11.65 -12.39
N GLN A 96 4.36 11.03 -12.24
CA GLN A 96 5.65 11.55 -12.69
C GLN A 96 6.25 10.63 -13.75
N GLU A 97 6.75 11.19 -14.82
CA GLU A 97 7.55 10.45 -15.78
C GLU A 97 8.96 10.27 -15.22
N ILE A 98 9.47 9.05 -15.27
CA ILE A 98 10.79 8.69 -14.76
C ILE A 98 11.76 8.55 -15.92
N ASP A 99 12.83 9.32 -15.86
CA ASP A 99 13.97 9.14 -16.74
C ASP A 99 14.73 7.86 -16.30
N PRO A 100 14.88 6.87 -17.19
CA PRO A 100 15.64 5.67 -16.88
C PRO A 100 17.16 5.90 -16.80
N GLU A 101 17.65 7.06 -17.29
CA GLU A 101 19.05 7.41 -17.21
C GLU A 101 19.49 7.72 -15.77
N ASN A 102 20.79 7.68 -15.53
CA ASN A 102 21.42 8.03 -14.24
C ASN A 102 20.82 7.29 -13.03
N GLU A 103 20.51 6.00 -13.20
CA GLU A 103 19.95 5.15 -12.14
C GLU A 103 18.58 5.61 -11.60
N GLY A 104 17.86 6.44 -12.37
CA GLY A 104 16.55 6.98 -11.95
C GLY A 104 15.55 5.88 -11.68
N LEU A 105 15.54 4.83 -12.49
CA LEU A 105 14.61 3.71 -12.37
C LEU A 105 14.91 2.84 -11.14
N GLU A 106 16.19 2.53 -10.91
CA GLU A 106 16.63 1.76 -9.73
C GLU A 106 16.28 2.49 -8.42
N ARG A 107 16.47 3.82 -8.39
CA ARG A 107 16.13 4.65 -7.22
C ARG A 107 14.64 4.65 -6.93
N VAL A 108 13.79 4.74 -7.96
CA VAL A 108 12.34 4.72 -7.79
C VAL A 108 11.84 3.34 -7.36
N ILE A 109 12.38 2.25 -7.93
CA ILE A 109 12.03 0.90 -7.49
C ILE A 109 12.40 0.72 -6.01
N ALA A 110 13.63 1.07 -5.62
CA ALA A 110 14.07 1.01 -4.23
C ALA A 110 13.20 1.87 -3.30
N TYR A 111 12.84 3.08 -3.73
CA TYR A 111 11.91 3.95 -3.00
C TYR A 111 10.57 3.27 -2.75
N ILE A 112 9.97 2.65 -3.78
CA ILE A 112 8.67 1.99 -3.69
C ILE A 112 8.71 0.85 -2.68
N VAL A 113 9.62 -0.11 -2.85
CA VAL A 113 9.65 -1.31 -2.02
C VAL A 113 10.07 -1.05 -0.57
N MET A 114 10.86 0.01 -0.33
CA MET A 114 11.29 0.40 1.01
C MET A 114 10.24 1.17 1.82
N ASN A 115 9.08 1.50 1.26
CA ASN A 115 8.02 2.19 2.01
C ASN A 115 7.56 1.42 3.25
N SER A 116 7.42 0.10 3.15
CA SER A 116 7.02 -0.74 4.28
C SER A 116 8.07 -0.77 5.40
N VAL A 117 9.35 -0.74 5.04
CA VAL A 117 10.45 -0.65 5.99
C VAL A 117 10.52 0.73 6.62
N ALA A 118 10.37 1.80 5.83
CA ALA A 118 10.33 3.17 6.34
C ALA A 118 9.14 3.43 7.27
N ALA A 119 8.01 2.77 7.00
CA ALA A 119 6.84 2.77 7.88
C ALA A 119 7.00 1.79 9.07
N ARG A 120 8.14 1.11 9.20
CA ARG A 120 8.46 0.12 10.25
C ARG A 120 7.48 -1.04 10.38
N ILE A 121 6.78 -1.36 9.30
CA ILE A 121 5.82 -2.47 9.25
C ILE A 121 6.56 -3.81 9.16
N CYS A 122 7.73 -3.81 8.58
CA CYS A 122 8.58 -5.00 8.40
C CYS A 122 10.07 -4.63 8.46
N ALA A 123 10.91 -5.62 8.73
CA ALA A 123 12.35 -5.44 8.83
C ALA A 123 13.04 -5.34 7.45
N SER A 124 12.45 -5.93 6.42
CA SER A 124 13.00 -5.90 5.04
C SER A 124 11.89 -5.72 4.01
N ALA A 125 12.24 -5.15 2.86
CA ALA A 125 11.31 -4.97 1.74
C ALA A 125 10.73 -6.30 1.23
N ASN A 126 11.51 -7.38 1.31
CA ASN A 126 11.11 -8.70 0.83
C ASN A 126 10.10 -9.41 1.75
N SER A 127 9.96 -8.97 3.00
CA SER A 127 8.98 -9.55 3.95
C SER A 127 7.60 -8.91 3.89
N TYR A 128 7.43 -7.85 3.09
CA TYR A 128 6.13 -7.20 2.95
C TYR A 128 5.30 -7.83 1.82
N ARG A 129 4.25 -8.53 2.18
CA ARG A 129 3.43 -9.33 1.24
C ARG A 129 2.53 -8.51 0.30
N TRP A 130 2.28 -7.24 0.59
CA TRP A 130 1.37 -6.38 -0.17
C TRP A 130 2.10 -5.47 -1.16
N GLY A 131 3.15 -6.00 -1.77
CA GLY A 131 3.95 -5.30 -2.75
C GLY A 131 4.79 -6.25 -3.59
N SER A 132 5.55 -5.68 -4.52
CA SER A 132 6.39 -6.44 -5.42
C SER A 132 7.81 -6.72 -4.88
N GLY A 133 8.14 -6.21 -3.68
CA GLY A 133 9.50 -6.34 -3.13
C GLY A 133 9.96 -7.78 -2.94
N SER A 134 9.03 -8.69 -2.59
CA SER A 134 9.31 -10.13 -2.41
C SER A 134 9.56 -10.88 -3.71
N CYS A 135 9.29 -10.28 -4.88
CA CYS A 135 9.38 -10.96 -6.17
C CYS A 135 10.80 -10.94 -6.75
N TYR A 136 11.65 -9.96 -6.35
CA TYR A 136 12.94 -9.73 -6.97
C TYR A 136 14.05 -10.45 -6.22
N PHE A 137 14.92 -11.13 -6.99
CA PHE A 137 16.07 -11.87 -6.46
C PHE A 137 15.69 -12.82 -5.31
N ASN A 138 14.50 -13.40 -5.41
CA ASN A 138 14.00 -14.36 -4.43
C ASN A 138 14.05 -15.77 -4.99
N ASP A 139 14.86 -16.62 -4.36
CA ASP A 139 14.96 -18.03 -4.72
C ASP A 139 13.78 -18.85 -4.20
N TYR A 140 13.08 -18.34 -3.19
CA TYR A 140 11.91 -18.97 -2.56
C TYR A 140 10.61 -18.39 -3.14
N LYS A 141 10.21 -18.89 -4.31
CA LYS A 141 8.95 -18.47 -4.92
C LYS A 141 7.77 -19.12 -4.22
N GLU A 142 6.75 -18.33 -3.89
CA GLU A 142 5.49 -18.85 -3.40
C GLU A 142 4.87 -19.77 -4.47
N THR A 143 4.52 -21.00 -4.09
CA THR A 143 3.79 -21.92 -4.94
C THR A 143 2.30 -21.65 -4.85
N GLY A 144 1.59 -21.77 -5.96
CA GLY A 144 0.17 -21.51 -6.00
C GLY A 144 -0.54 -22.33 -7.07
N ARG A 145 -1.80 -22.04 -7.28
CA ARG A 145 -2.66 -22.69 -8.26
C ARG A 145 -2.85 -21.79 -9.49
N SER A 146 -2.74 -22.35 -10.67
CA SER A 146 -3.04 -21.63 -11.92
C SER A 146 -4.52 -21.20 -11.95
N LEU A 147 -4.82 -19.99 -12.43
CA LEU A 147 -6.19 -19.51 -12.61
C LEU A 147 -7.04 -20.42 -13.50
N SER A 148 -6.42 -21.12 -14.47
CA SER A 148 -7.12 -22.10 -15.31
C SER A 148 -7.70 -23.27 -14.52
N SER A 149 -7.16 -23.59 -13.34
CA SER A 149 -7.67 -24.68 -12.49
C SER A 149 -8.92 -24.31 -11.68
N TYR A 150 -9.32 -23.04 -11.67
CA TYR A 150 -10.52 -22.57 -10.98
C TYR A 150 -11.71 -22.56 -11.93
N SER A 151 -12.90 -22.92 -11.43
CA SER A 151 -14.14 -22.74 -12.19
C SER A 151 -14.40 -21.24 -12.43
N GLY A 152 -15.20 -20.91 -13.46
CA GLY A 152 -15.57 -19.51 -13.74
C GLY A 152 -16.19 -18.80 -12.52
N ARG A 153 -17.08 -19.52 -11.79
CA ARG A 153 -17.70 -18.98 -10.56
C ARG A 153 -16.66 -18.73 -9.47
N SER A 154 -15.73 -19.66 -9.26
CA SER A 154 -14.67 -19.52 -8.26
C SER A 154 -13.72 -18.38 -8.60
N ARG A 155 -13.39 -18.16 -9.87
CA ARG A 155 -12.57 -17.01 -10.31
C ARG A 155 -13.26 -15.68 -10.03
N ILE A 156 -14.55 -15.57 -10.35
CA ILE A 156 -15.32 -14.35 -10.07
C ILE A 156 -15.37 -14.07 -8.57
N ALA A 157 -15.59 -15.08 -7.74
CA ALA A 157 -15.63 -14.94 -6.30
C ALA A 157 -14.27 -14.50 -5.72
N LEU A 158 -13.17 -15.10 -6.21
CA LEU A 158 -11.80 -14.80 -5.78
C LEU A 158 -11.37 -13.40 -6.20
N LEU A 159 -11.56 -13.05 -7.47
CA LEU A 159 -11.15 -11.77 -8.03
C LEU A 159 -12.11 -10.62 -7.71
N LYS A 160 -13.32 -10.94 -7.23
CA LYS A 160 -14.46 -10.01 -7.11
C LYS A 160 -14.70 -9.20 -8.41
N SER A 161 -14.40 -9.83 -9.55
CA SER A 161 -14.48 -9.25 -10.89
C SER A 161 -14.83 -10.32 -11.92
N LYS A 162 -15.54 -9.91 -12.98
CA LYS A 162 -15.82 -10.73 -14.17
C LYS A 162 -14.71 -10.64 -15.22
N ALA A 163 -13.65 -9.88 -14.98
CA ALA A 163 -12.55 -9.74 -15.92
C ALA A 163 -11.86 -11.09 -16.20
N MET A 164 -11.48 -11.29 -17.45
CA MET A 164 -10.74 -12.47 -17.86
C MET A 164 -9.25 -12.19 -17.73
N LEU A 165 -8.60 -12.93 -16.83
CA LEU A 165 -7.14 -12.89 -16.65
C LEU A 165 -6.50 -14.08 -17.36
N PRO A 166 -5.20 -13.98 -17.73
CA PRO A 166 -4.47 -15.10 -18.31
C PRO A 166 -4.53 -16.36 -17.43
N GLY A 167 -4.89 -17.48 -18.03
CA GLY A 167 -5.12 -18.74 -17.30
C GLY A 167 -3.88 -19.29 -16.60
N ASN A 168 -2.69 -18.93 -17.07
CA ASN A 168 -1.40 -19.31 -16.49
C ASN A 168 -0.97 -18.45 -15.30
N TRP A 169 -1.71 -17.41 -14.96
CA TRP A 169 -1.44 -16.62 -13.75
C TRP A 169 -1.72 -17.44 -12.50
N THR A 170 -0.91 -17.26 -11.48
CA THR A 170 -0.90 -18.10 -10.28
C THR A 170 -1.56 -17.36 -9.11
N VAL A 171 -2.42 -18.08 -8.39
CA VAL A 171 -3.03 -17.62 -7.13
C VAL A 171 -2.29 -18.29 -5.97
N GLY A 172 -1.76 -17.49 -5.07
CA GLY A 172 -1.05 -17.96 -3.89
C GLY A 172 -1.99 -18.43 -2.76
N ALA A 173 -1.40 -18.96 -1.70
CA ALA A 173 -2.12 -19.39 -0.49
C ALA A 173 -2.89 -18.24 0.17
N GLY A 174 -2.43 -17.00 0.00
CA GLY A 174 -3.11 -15.80 0.48
C GLY A 174 -4.41 -15.45 -0.24
N GLY A 175 -4.83 -16.19 -1.28
CA GLY A 175 -6.08 -15.96 -2.02
C GLY A 175 -6.03 -14.75 -2.97
N TYR A 176 -4.87 -14.38 -3.44
CA TYR A 176 -4.68 -13.35 -4.45
C TYR A 176 -3.72 -13.80 -5.57
N VAL A 177 -3.83 -13.16 -6.72
CA VAL A 177 -2.93 -13.41 -7.85
C VAL A 177 -1.53 -12.95 -7.46
N LEU A 178 -0.57 -13.86 -7.53
CA LEU A 178 0.82 -13.55 -7.17
C LEU A 178 1.40 -12.48 -8.10
N PRO A 179 2.12 -11.50 -7.55
CA PRO A 179 2.69 -10.40 -8.33
C PRO A 179 3.60 -10.86 -9.47
N GLU A 180 4.28 -11.98 -9.33
CA GLU A 180 5.13 -12.57 -10.38
C GLU A 180 4.37 -12.85 -11.68
N SER A 181 3.04 -12.96 -11.61
CA SER A 181 2.19 -13.19 -12.79
C SER A 181 2.07 -11.96 -13.69
N TYR A 182 2.15 -10.73 -13.12
CA TYR A 182 1.90 -9.49 -13.87
C TYR A 182 2.99 -8.41 -13.71
N VAL A 183 3.95 -8.62 -12.79
CA VAL A 183 5.09 -7.73 -12.58
C VAL A 183 6.27 -8.14 -13.47
N SER A 184 7.02 -7.16 -13.94
CA SER A 184 8.22 -7.38 -14.76
C SER A 184 9.43 -7.83 -13.92
N VAL A 185 9.33 -8.98 -13.26
CA VAL A 185 10.40 -9.48 -12.37
C VAL A 185 11.73 -9.56 -13.09
N LYS A 186 11.81 -10.31 -14.23
CA LYS A 186 13.03 -10.45 -15.03
C LYS A 186 13.59 -9.11 -15.52
N GLY A 187 12.71 -8.15 -15.86
CA GLY A 187 13.14 -6.81 -16.27
C GLY A 187 13.85 -6.06 -15.15
N VAL A 188 13.31 -6.13 -13.94
CA VAL A 188 13.93 -5.52 -12.75
C VAL A 188 15.24 -6.22 -12.38
N GLU A 189 15.27 -7.54 -12.38
CA GLU A 189 16.50 -8.31 -12.11
C GLU A 189 17.59 -8.03 -13.14
N THR A 190 17.25 -7.89 -14.42
CA THR A 190 18.19 -7.50 -15.48
C THR A 190 18.70 -6.07 -15.27
N LEU A 191 17.84 -5.14 -14.85
CA LEU A 191 18.22 -3.75 -14.56
C LEU A 191 19.27 -3.67 -13.43
N PHE A 192 19.02 -4.35 -12.33
CA PHE A 192 19.94 -4.35 -11.18
C PHE A 192 21.15 -5.26 -11.38
N LYS A 193 21.10 -6.21 -12.30
CA LYS A 193 22.16 -7.18 -12.63
C LYS A 193 22.55 -8.16 -11.52
N SER A 194 22.37 -7.80 -10.24
CA SER A 194 22.70 -8.68 -9.11
C SER A 194 21.92 -8.33 -7.84
N PRO A 195 21.73 -9.32 -6.93
CA PRO A 195 21.15 -9.06 -5.60
C PRO A 195 21.95 -8.04 -4.78
N LEU A 196 23.28 -8.03 -4.91
CA LEU A 196 24.15 -7.08 -4.21
C LEU A 196 23.86 -5.64 -4.63
N ARG A 197 23.73 -5.38 -5.95
CA ARG A 197 23.39 -4.05 -6.46
C ARG A 197 21.97 -3.66 -6.05
N TYR A 198 21.01 -4.57 -6.11
CA TYR A 198 19.64 -4.34 -5.63
C TYR A 198 19.67 -3.90 -4.16
N ASN A 199 20.31 -4.67 -3.29
CA ASN A 199 20.44 -4.35 -1.86
C ASN A 199 21.18 -3.03 -1.60
N PHE A 200 22.17 -2.69 -2.42
CA PHE A 200 22.85 -1.39 -2.35
C PHE A 200 21.84 -0.24 -2.54
N PHE A 201 20.97 -0.31 -3.54
CA PHE A 201 19.95 0.72 -3.77
C PHE A 201 18.91 0.75 -2.64
N LEU A 202 18.47 -0.40 -2.13
CA LEU A 202 17.56 -0.45 -0.98
C LEU A 202 18.14 0.29 0.22
N ASN A 203 19.38 -0.04 0.59
CA ASN A 203 20.05 0.52 1.77
C ASN A 203 20.41 2.02 1.63
N ASN A 204 20.54 2.52 0.41
CA ASN A 204 20.84 3.91 0.11
C ASN A 204 19.62 4.72 -0.35
N SER A 205 18.42 4.12 -0.33
CA SER A 205 17.19 4.85 -0.65
C SER A 205 16.91 5.96 0.36
N SER A 206 16.18 6.99 -0.06
CA SER A 206 15.71 8.05 0.85
C SER A 206 14.83 7.51 1.98
N LYS A 207 14.12 6.40 1.72
CA LYS A 207 13.31 5.71 2.72
C LYS A 207 14.18 4.97 3.76
N ALA A 208 15.31 4.37 3.36
CA ALA A 208 16.24 3.72 4.29
C ALA A 208 16.91 4.73 5.25
N LYS A 209 17.22 5.93 4.78
CA LYS A 209 17.77 7.00 5.62
C LYS A 209 16.82 7.38 6.76
N ARG A 210 15.52 7.43 6.48
CA ARG A 210 14.48 7.72 7.46
C ARG A 210 14.39 6.69 8.59
N VAL A 211 14.71 5.42 8.32
CA VAL A 211 14.68 4.34 9.33
C VAL A 211 15.79 4.50 10.37
N LYS A 212 16.95 5.02 9.99
CA LYS A 212 18.11 5.17 10.87
C LYS A 212 17.89 6.21 11.98
N ASP A 213 16.98 7.17 11.75
CA ASP A 213 16.73 8.29 12.66
C ASP A 213 15.64 8.01 13.71
N LEU A 214 15.03 6.82 13.69
CA LEU A 214 13.87 6.51 14.49
C LEU A 214 14.12 5.28 15.39
N SER A 215 13.79 5.37 16.68
CA SER A 215 13.90 4.27 17.65
C SER A 215 12.60 3.45 17.80
N GLY A 216 12.71 2.13 17.85
CA GLY A 216 11.62 1.20 18.17
C GLY A 216 10.75 0.74 16.97
N PRO A 217 10.01 -0.37 17.11
CA PRO A 217 9.11 -0.88 16.07
C PRO A 217 7.87 0.00 15.93
N ALA A 218 7.37 0.16 14.70
CA ALA A 218 6.08 0.78 14.44
C ALA A 218 5.00 -0.29 14.26
N PHE A 219 3.81 0.00 14.73
CA PHE A 219 2.64 -0.81 14.48
C PHE A 219 1.98 -0.42 13.15
N ARG A 220 1.29 -1.39 12.51
CA ARG A 220 0.48 -1.10 11.32
C ARG A 220 -0.70 -0.20 11.69
N ASP A 221 -1.11 0.66 10.78
CA ASP A 221 -2.26 1.57 10.99
C ASP A 221 -3.53 0.80 11.41
N GLN A 222 -3.74 -0.44 10.92
CA GLN A 222 -4.85 -1.30 11.33
C GLN A 222 -4.84 -1.60 12.83
N VAL A 223 -3.67 -2.00 13.34
CA VAL A 223 -3.50 -2.33 14.77
C VAL A 223 -3.75 -1.10 15.65
N ILE A 224 -3.25 0.06 15.21
CA ILE A 224 -3.46 1.31 15.94
C ILE A 224 -4.92 1.75 15.85
N SER A 225 -5.57 1.57 14.68
CA SER A 225 -7.00 1.88 14.49
C SER A 225 -7.88 1.03 15.40
N ASP A 226 -7.59 -0.27 15.50
CA ASP A 226 -8.34 -1.15 16.40
C ASP A 226 -8.05 -0.82 17.87
N GLY A 227 -6.79 -0.52 18.22
CA GLY A 227 -6.43 -0.02 19.53
C GLY A 227 -7.10 1.32 19.88
N PHE A 228 -7.30 2.21 18.91
CA PHE A 228 -8.02 3.47 19.11
C PHE A 228 -9.51 3.24 19.38
N LYS A 229 -10.15 2.33 18.63
CA LYS A 229 -11.55 1.95 18.90
C LYS A 229 -11.71 1.34 20.29
N ASP A 230 -10.78 0.46 20.65
CA ASP A 230 -10.72 -0.14 21.98
C ASP A 230 -10.59 0.93 23.09
N LEU A 231 -9.73 1.93 22.88
CA LEU A 231 -9.60 3.07 23.80
C LEU A 231 -10.90 3.87 23.91
N CYS A 232 -11.57 4.13 22.79
CA CYS A 232 -12.85 4.85 22.80
C CYS A 232 -13.90 4.12 23.65
N ILE A 233 -13.99 2.80 23.51
CA ILE A 233 -14.96 1.97 24.24
C ILE A 233 -14.56 1.82 25.71
N THR A 234 -13.31 1.43 25.96
CA THR A 234 -12.90 1.00 27.32
C THR A 234 -12.56 2.15 28.24
N LEU A 235 -11.97 3.23 27.70
CA LEU A 235 -11.53 4.36 28.52
C LEU A 235 -12.59 5.47 28.61
N PHE A 236 -13.31 5.70 27.49
CA PHE A 236 -14.25 6.82 27.40
C PHE A 236 -15.71 6.39 27.31
N ASN A 237 -15.98 5.09 27.22
CA ASN A 237 -17.34 4.52 27.02
C ASN A 237 -18.08 5.14 25.83
N LYS A 238 -17.37 5.35 24.71
CA LYS A 238 -17.86 5.98 23.49
C LYS A 238 -17.59 5.07 22.28
N GLN A 239 -18.56 4.96 21.37
CA GLN A 239 -18.42 4.14 20.15
C GLN A 239 -17.84 4.92 18.97
N ASP A 240 -17.81 6.24 19.05
CA ASP A 240 -17.45 7.13 17.94
C ASP A 240 -16.39 8.14 18.39
N ALA A 241 -15.34 8.27 17.58
CA ALA A 241 -14.28 9.24 17.75
C ALA A 241 -14.76 10.70 17.73
N PHE A 242 -15.86 10.99 17.01
CA PHE A 242 -16.44 12.33 16.92
C PHE A 242 -17.14 12.78 18.20
N SER A 243 -17.51 11.85 19.06
CA SER A 243 -18.15 12.13 20.35
C SER A 243 -17.15 12.44 21.48
N LEU A 244 -15.83 12.33 21.23
CA LEU A 244 -14.80 12.62 22.22
C LEU A 244 -14.68 14.12 22.51
N SER A 245 -14.57 14.47 23.80
CA SER A 245 -14.22 15.84 24.21
C SER A 245 -12.76 16.19 23.84
N VAL A 246 -12.37 17.44 23.97
CA VAL A 246 -11.00 17.86 23.67
C VAL A 246 -9.99 17.16 24.59
N GLU A 247 -10.33 16.98 25.86
CA GLU A 247 -9.50 16.30 26.85
C GLU A 247 -9.38 14.79 26.54
N GLU A 248 -10.49 14.15 26.15
CA GLU A 248 -10.52 12.75 25.77
C GLU A 248 -9.71 12.51 24.47
N LYS A 249 -9.80 13.41 23.50
CA LYS A 249 -8.95 13.38 22.30
C LYS A 249 -7.47 13.49 22.64
N ALA A 250 -7.10 14.43 23.53
CA ALA A 250 -5.71 14.59 23.96
C ALA A 250 -5.19 13.33 24.67
N GLU A 251 -6.01 12.74 25.55
CA GLU A 251 -5.66 11.48 26.21
C GLU A 251 -5.54 10.32 25.21
N ALA A 252 -6.46 10.20 24.24
CA ALA A 252 -6.38 9.19 23.20
C ALA A 252 -5.09 9.34 22.37
N VAL A 253 -4.74 10.56 21.96
CA VAL A 253 -3.50 10.87 21.23
C VAL A 253 -2.28 10.46 22.06
N ARG A 254 -2.26 10.80 23.36
CA ARG A 254 -1.21 10.41 24.29
C ARG A 254 -1.06 8.89 24.39
N GLN A 255 -2.17 8.15 24.55
CA GLN A 255 -2.18 6.68 24.65
C GLN A 255 -1.68 6.03 23.35
N LEU A 256 -2.11 6.53 22.19
CA LEU A 256 -1.64 6.03 20.92
C LEU A 256 -0.13 6.25 20.70
N ARG A 257 0.36 7.44 21.11
CA ARG A 257 1.79 7.75 21.09
C ARG A 257 2.59 6.82 22.00
N TRP A 258 2.12 6.62 23.21
CA TRP A 258 2.83 5.83 24.22
C TRP A 258 2.78 4.33 23.95
N ARG A 259 1.59 3.79 23.66
CA ARG A 259 1.40 2.32 23.47
C ARG A 259 1.94 1.78 22.17
N PHE A 260 1.80 2.58 21.11
CA PHE A 260 2.13 2.12 19.76
C PHE A 260 3.35 2.85 19.16
N GLY A 261 3.94 3.82 19.84
CA GLY A 261 5.00 4.64 19.27
C GLY A 261 4.57 5.39 17.99
N ALA A 262 3.26 5.61 17.84
CA ALA A 262 2.70 6.21 16.64
C ALA A 262 3.14 7.68 16.48
N ASP A 263 3.57 8.08 15.29
CA ASP A 263 3.88 9.47 14.99
C ASP A 263 2.61 10.30 14.73
N SER A 264 2.73 11.63 14.69
CA SER A 264 1.60 12.54 14.52
C SER A 264 0.84 12.30 13.20
N HIS A 265 1.54 11.92 12.12
CA HIS A 265 0.91 11.60 10.84
C HIS A 265 0.12 10.30 10.93
N GLN A 266 0.68 9.31 11.60
CA GLN A 266 0.03 8.03 11.80
C GLN A 266 -1.22 8.18 12.68
N ILE A 267 -1.12 8.91 13.78
CA ILE A 267 -2.26 9.22 14.64
C ILE A 267 -3.36 9.96 13.85
N SER A 268 -3.00 10.98 13.07
CA SER A 268 -3.95 11.72 12.23
C SER A 268 -4.71 10.80 11.25
N ARG A 269 -3.99 9.87 10.60
CA ARG A 269 -4.61 8.91 9.67
C ARG A 269 -5.60 7.98 10.36
N VAL A 270 -5.24 7.49 11.55
CA VAL A 270 -6.02 6.45 12.27
C VAL A 270 -7.25 7.04 12.95
N THR A 271 -7.09 8.24 13.51
CA THR A 271 -8.15 8.92 14.29
C THR A 271 -9.01 9.87 13.46
N SER A 272 -8.52 10.28 12.28
CA SER A 272 -9.08 11.37 11.47
C SER A 272 -9.05 12.75 12.16
N PHE A 273 -8.26 12.91 13.22
CA PHE A 273 -8.04 14.21 13.84
C PHE A 273 -7.08 15.06 12.99
N PRO A 274 -7.28 16.39 12.91
CA PRO A 274 -6.37 17.27 12.19
C PRO A 274 -4.94 17.19 12.72
N TYR A 275 -3.97 17.13 11.80
CA TYR A 275 -2.55 17.04 12.15
C TYR A 275 -2.08 18.19 13.07
N SER A 276 -2.59 19.40 12.83
CA SER A 276 -2.30 20.57 13.67
C SER A 276 -2.75 20.40 15.11
N GLU A 277 -3.96 19.87 15.32
CA GLU A 277 -4.51 19.58 16.66
C GLU A 277 -3.66 18.52 17.38
N ILE A 278 -3.26 17.47 16.69
CA ILE A 278 -2.42 16.41 17.29
C ILE A 278 -1.07 16.97 17.73
N ASN A 279 -0.42 17.79 16.90
CA ASN A 279 0.86 18.39 17.28
C ASN A 279 0.72 19.35 18.48
N GLU A 280 -0.36 20.10 18.53
CA GLU A 280 -0.65 20.96 19.68
C GLU A 280 -0.88 20.13 20.96
N MET A 281 -1.67 19.05 20.86
CA MET A 281 -1.89 18.13 21.99
C MET A 281 -0.59 17.48 22.47
N LEU A 282 0.28 17.06 21.53
CA LEU A 282 1.56 16.41 21.86
C LEU A 282 2.60 17.43 22.38
N SER A 283 2.58 18.67 21.94
CA SER A 283 3.49 19.72 22.42
C SER A 283 3.18 20.22 23.83
N ARG A 284 1.95 20.02 24.30
CA ARG A 284 1.51 20.35 25.67
C ARG A 284 1.77 19.22 26.67
N LEU A 285 2.31 18.10 26.22
CA LEU A 285 2.70 17.00 27.11
C LEU A 285 4.03 17.34 27.79
N PRO A 286 4.15 17.15 29.13
CA PRO A 286 5.39 17.37 29.87
C PRO A 286 6.48 16.35 29.46
#